data_e163f91dfc5a6278fc8f7d469f007a77
#
_entry.id   e163f91dfc5a6278fc8f7d469f007a77
#
_cell.length_a   1.000
_cell.length_b   1.000
_cell.length_c   1.000
_cell.angle_alpha   90.00
_cell.angle_beta   90.00
_cell.angle_gamma   90.00
#
_symmetry.space_group_name_H-M   'P 1'
#
loop_
_entity.id
_entity.type
_entity.pdbx_description
1 polymer ?
#
loop_
_entity_poly.entity_id
_entity_poly.type
_entity_poly.pdbx_seq_one_letter_code
_entity_poly.pdbx_strand_id
1 'polypeptide(L)'
;AFLKSPVGQMFHQFFGENMLRADVCNAVEELGQLLDHTGPVAASERNAARIFNADHCFFVTNGTSTSNKMVWHHTVAPGDVVVVDRNCHKSNLHAIIMTGAIPVFMKPTRNHFGIIGPIPKSEFEPDAIRAKIAANPLLKGVDPSKVKPRIMTLTQSTYDGVIYNTETIKNMLDGYVDTLHFDEAWLPHA
;
A
#
# COMPACT_ATOMS: atom_id res chain seq x y z
N ALA A 1 -38.90 -4.60 -15.22
CA ALA A 1 -38.32 -5.00 -16.53
C ALA A 1 -37.46 -6.27 -16.40
N PHE A 2 -36.58 -6.37 -15.40
CA PHE A 2 -35.63 -7.48 -15.21
C PHE A 2 -36.32 -8.87 -15.19
N LEU A 3 -37.30 -9.06 -14.30
CA LEU A 3 -38.04 -10.33 -14.17
C LEU A 3 -38.99 -10.65 -15.38
N LYS A 4 -39.13 -9.74 -16.33
CA LYS A 4 -39.92 -9.98 -17.56
C LYS A 4 -39.09 -10.64 -18.65
N SER A 5 -37.77 -10.69 -18.54
CA SER A 5 -36.91 -11.36 -19.50
C SER A 5 -36.58 -12.79 -19.04
N PRO A 6 -36.45 -13.76 -19.97
CA PRO A 6 -36.06 -15.13 -19.63
C PRO A 6 -34.71 -15.18 -18.89
N VAL A 7 -33.75 -14.37 -19.31
CA VAL A 7 -32.42 -14.28 -18.68
C VAL A 7 -32.52 -13.73 -17.24
N GLY A 8 -33.35 -12.70 -17.03
CA GLY A 8 -33.60 -12.15 -15.69
C GLY A 8 -34.27 -13.16 -14.77
N GLN A 9 -35.18 -13.98 -15.30
CA GLN A 9 -35.81 -15.06 -14.52
C GLN A 9 -34.79 -16.14 -14.13
N MET A 10 -33.93 -16.57 -15.05
CA MET A 10 -32.85 -17.53 -14.75
C MET A 10 -31.88 -16.98 -13.69
N PHE A 11 -31.49 -15.73 -13.81
CA PHE A 11 -30.64 -15.06 -12.85
C PHE A 11 -31.28 -15.00 -11.45
N HIS A 12 -32.54 -14.57 -11.38
CA HIS A 12 -33.33 -14.53 -10.16
C HIS A 12 -33.50 -15.91 -9.51
N GLN A 13 -33.76 -16.93 -10.33
CA GLN A 13 -33.89 -18.31 -9.86
C GLN A 13 -32.58 -18.86 -9.30
N PHE A 14 -31.46 -18.50 -9.90
CA PHE A 14 -30.13 -18.95 -9.46
C PHE A 14 -29.66 -18.24 -8.18
N PHE A 15 -29.73 -16.92 -8.13
CA PHE A 15 -29.20 -16.12 -7.04
C PHE A 15 -30.21 -15.81 -5.92
N GLY A 16 -31.50 -15.89 -6.22
CA GLY A 16 -32.58 -15.55 -5.31
C GLY A 16 -32.83 -14.04 -5.15
N GLU A 17 -33.93 -13.70 -4.53
CA GLU A 17 -34.37 -12.31 -4.32
C GLU A 17 -33.45 -11.54 -3.36
N ASN A 18 -32.93 -12.20 -2.34
CA ASN A 18 -32.09 -11.55 -1.31
C ASN A 18 -30.79 -10.98 -1.90
N MET A 19 -30.21 -11.65 -2.86
CA MET A 19 -29.01 -11.12 -3.55
C MET A 19 -29.33 -9.82 -4.27
N LEU A 20 -30.46 -9.72 -4.94
CA LEU A 20 -30.88 -8.49 -5.63
C LEU A 20 -31.26 -7.38 -4.67
N ARG A 21 -31.83 -7.73 -3.50
CA ARG A 21 -32.18 -6.77 -2.46
C ARG A 21 -30.96 -6.29 -1.66
N ALA A 22 -29.86 -7.03 -1.66
CA ALA A 22 -28.63 -6.65 -0.98
C ALA A 22 -27.84 -5.55 -1.73
N ASP A 23 -28.12 -5.36 -3.03
CA ASP A 23 -27.51 -4.27 -3.82
C ASP A 23 -28.28 -2.97 -3.57
N VAL A 24 -27.89 -2.27 -2.51
CA VAL A 24 -28.52 -1.02 -2.08
C VAL A 24 -27.58 0.17 -2.33
N CYS A 25 -28.16 1.29 -2.73
CA CYS A 25 -27.43 2.55 -2.78
C CYS A 25 -27.18 3.06 -1.34
N ASN A 26 -25.93 3.30 -1.02
CA ASN A 26 -25.53 3.84 0.30
C ASN A 26 -25.42 5.38 0.31
N ALA A 27 -25.87 6.07 -0.73
CA ALA A 27 -25.88 7.53 -0.80
C ALA A 27 -27.07 8.11 0.01
N VAL A 28 -27.23 7.66 1.24
CA VAL A 28 -28.22 8.10 2.20
C VAL A 28 -27.49 8.77 3.35
N GLU A 29 -27.83 10.00 3.68
CA GLU A 29 -27.11 10.83 4.66
C GLU A 29 -26.97 10.15 6.02
N GLU A 30 -27.99 9.46 6.47
CA GLU A 30 -27.99 8.74 7.76
C GLU A 30 -27.00 7.57 7.83
N LEU A 31 -26.61 7.02 6.68
CA LEU A 31 -25.57 5.98 6.60
C LEU A 31 -24.15 6.56 6.61
N GLY A 32 -24.03 7.88 6.48
CA GLY A 32 -22.75 8.56 6.36
C GLY A 32 -22.09 8.34 4.99
N GLN A 33 -20.98 9.01 4.80
CA GLN A 33 -20.22 8.93 3.56
C GLN A 33 -18.77 8.58 3.81
N LEU A 34 -18.23 7.75 2.93
CA LEU A 34 -16.84 7.32 3.01
C LEU A 34 -15.86 8.50 2.78
N LEU A 35 -16.20 9.41 1.87
CA LEU A 35 -15.38 10.58 1.57
C LEU A 35 -15.37 11.60 2.72
N ASP A 36 -16.53 11.82 3.35
CA ASP A 36 -16.70 12.82 4.40
C ASP A 36 -16.41 12.25 5.80
N HIS A 37 -16.19 10.95 5.92
CA HIS A 37 -15.96 10.27 7.19
C HIS A 37 -17.05 10.59 8.23
N THR A 38 -18.32 10.41 7.86
CA THR A 38 -19.49 10.72 8.69
C THR A 38 -20.28 9.47 9.07
N GLY A 39 -21.20 9.60 10.04
CA GLY A 39 -22.14 8.58 10.44
C GLY A 39 -21.53 7.25 10.90
N PRO A 40 -22.19 6.12 10.58
CA PRO A 40 -21.70 4.77 10.89
C PRO A 40 -20.32 4.45 10.29
N VAL A 41 -20.00 5.00 9.13
CA VAL A 41 -18.67 4.84 8.50
C VAL A 41 -17.59 5.38 9.43
N ALA A 42 -17.72 6.64 9.86
CA ALA A 42 -16.75 7.26 10.78
C ALA A 42 -16.69 6.52 12.14
N ALA A 43 -17.81 6.04 12.65
CA ALA A 43 -17.81 5.26 13.89
C ALA A 43 -17.03 3.95 13.73
N SER A 44 -17.18 3.29 12.58
CA SER A 44 -16.46 2.06 12.26
C SER A 44 -14.96 2.29 12.06
N GLU A 45 -14.56 3.36 11.38
CA GLU A 45 -13.16 3.75 11.22
C GLU A 45 -12.48 4.05 12.56
N ARG A 46 -13.15 4.78 13.47
CA ARG A 46 -12.63 5.02 14.83
C ARG A 46 -12.48 3.72 15.62
N ASN A 47 -13.43 2.79 15.49
CA ASN A 47 -13.33 1.50 16.16
C ASN A 47 -12.19 0.64 15.58
N ALA A 48 -12.00 0.63 14.27
CA ALA A 48 -10.88 -0.05 13.63
C ALA A 48 -9.54 0.55 14.09
N ALA A 49 -9.41 1.88 14.09
CA ALA A 49 -8.20 2.55 14.60
C ALA A 49 -7.89 2.14 16.05
N ARG A 50 -8.90 2.08 16.92
CA ARG A 50 -8.73 1.60 18.30
C ARG A 50 -8.27 0.15 18.39
N ILE A 51 -8.81 -0.74 17.56
CA ILE A 51 -8.46 -2.17 17.55
C ILE A 51 -7.03 -2.39 17.09
N PHE A 52 -6.62 -1.68 16.04
CA PHE A 52 -5.27 -1.77 15.46
C PHE A 52 -4.25 -0.85 16.14
N ASN A 53 -4.63 -0.16 17.21
CA ASN A 53 -3.78 0.80 17.93
C ASN A 53 -3.15 1.84 16.98
N ALA A 54 -3.94 2.34 16.07
CA ALA A 54 -3.57 3.37 15.10
C ALA A 54 -4.20 4.72 15.46
N ASP A 55 -3.56 5.83 15.10
CA ASP A 55 -4.12 7.17 15.29
C ASP A 55 -5.37 7.37 14.43
N HIS A 56 -5.34 6.86 13.20
CA HIS A 56 -6.43 6.95 12.23
C HIS A 56 -6.56 5.66 11.43
N CYS A 57 -7.79 5.38 10.99
CA CYS A 57 -8.09 4.34 10.02
C CYS A 57 -9.01 4.91 8.94
N PHE A 58 -8.71 4.61 7.69
CA PHE A 58 -9.49 5.03 6.53
C PHE A 58 -9.90 3.82 5.71
N PHE A 59 -11.19 3.62 5.52
CA PHE A 59 -11.68 2.53 4.68
C PHE A 59 -11.54 2.85 3.20
N VAL A 60 -10.95 1.93 2.47
CA VAL A 60 -10.77 2.04 1.03
C VAL A 60 -11.46 0.86 0.35
N THR A 61 -12.57 1.14 -0.33
CA THR A 61 -13.43 0.10 -0.93
C THR A 61 -12.87 -0.50 -2.22
N ASN A 62 -11.88 0.15 -2.84
CA ASN A 62 -11.30 -0.29 -4.11
C ASN A 62 -9.96 -1.05 -3.94
N GLY A 63 -9.78 -1.69 -2.78
CA GLY A 63 -8.67 -2.58 -2.45
C GLY A 63 -7.34 -1.88 -2.16
N THR A 64 -6.37 -2.64 -1.66
CA THR A 64 -5.04 -2.16 -1.26
C THR A 64 -4.29 -1.43 -2.37
N SER A 65 -4.53 -1.79 -3.65
CA SER A 65 -3.95 -1.06 -4.78
C SER A 65 -4.33 0.42 -4.81
N THR A 66 -5.54 0.76 -4.36
CA THR A 66 -5.97 2.15 -4.22
C THR A 66 -5.40 2.77 -2.96
N SER A 67 -5.37 2.04 -1.84
CA SER A 67 -4.73 2.51 -0.61
C SER A 67 -3.27 2.91 -0.85
N ASN A 68 -2.49 2.06 -1.52
CA ASN A 68 -1.12 2.35 -1.90
C ASN A 68 -1.01 3.66 -2.71
N LYS A 69 -1.87 3.84 -3.71
CA LYS A 69 -1.87 5.06 -4.53
C LYS A 69 -2.24 6.30 -3.71
N MET A 70 -3.21 6.20 -2.81
CA MET A 70 -3.60 7.32 -1.93
C MET A 70 -2.43 7.77 -1.06
N VAL A 71 -1.74 6.82 -0.40
CA VAL A 71 -0.55 7.12 0.42
C VAL A 71 0.52 7.80 -0.43
N TRP A 72 0.83 7.25 -1.60
CA TRP A 72 1.86 7.80 -2.47
C TRP A 72 1.52 9.20 -3.00
N HIS A 73 0.29 9.41 -3.49
CA HIS A 73 -0.13 10.73 -3.98
C HIS A 73 -0.21 11.80 -2.89
N HIS A 74 -0.43 11.38 -1.65
CA HIS A 74 -0.39 12.29 -0.51
C HIS A 74 1.03 12.67 -0.10
N THR A 75 1.97 11.71 -0.16
CA THR A 75 3.30 11.89 0.42
C THR A 75 4.39 12.29 -0.58
N VAL A 76 4.25 11.93 -1.85
CA VAL A 76 5.32 11.98 -2.86
C VAL A 76 5.02 13.02 -3.93
N ALA A 77 6.00 13.87 -4.21
CA ALA A 77 5.97 14.84 -5.31
C ALA A 77 6.93 14.44 -6.45
N PRO A 78 6.77 15.00 -7.67
CA PRO A 78 7.68 14.74 -8.78
C PRO A 78 9.14 15.08 -8.44
N GLY A 79 10.03 14.14 -8.70
CA GLY A 79 11.47 14.26 -8.39
C GLY A 79 11.88 13.82 -6.99
N ASP A 80 10.94 13.52 -6.10
CA ASP A 80 11.26 12.95 -4.79
C ASP A 80 11.96 11.59 -4.94
N VAL A 81 12.98 11.37 -4.12
CA VAL A 81 13.64 10.06 -4.03
C VAL A 81 12.85 9.16 -3.09
N VAL A 82 12.57 7.96 -3.56
CA VAL A 82 11.78 6.96 -2.81
C VAL A 82 12.53 5.64 -2.74
N VAL A 83 12.45 4.97 -1.60
CA VAL A 83 13.04 3.63 -1.38
C VAL A 83 11.95 2.59 -1.49
N VAL A 84 12.13 1.58 -2.31
CA VAL A 84 11.06 0.62 -2.62
C VAL A 84 11.60 -0.80 -2.65
N ASP A 85 10.85 -1.72 -2.09
CA ASP A 85 11.07 -3.16 -2.29
C ASP A 85 10.99 -3.52 -3.79
N ARG A 86 12.03 -4.18 -4.30
CA ARG A 86 12.01 -4.63 -5.71
C ARG A 86 10.95 -5.72 -5.96
N ASN A 87 10.45 -6.37 -4.91
CA ASN A 87 9.38 -7.37 -4.96
C ASN A 87 7.99 -6.76 -4.63
N CYS A 88 7.85 -5.44 -4.69
CA CYS A 88 6.59 -4.78 -4.39
C CYS A 88 5.50 -5.11 -5.40
N HIS A 89 4.26 -4.97 -4.96
CA HIS A 89 3.09 -5.12 -5.83
C HIS A 89 3.10 -4.04 -6.94
N LYS A 90 2.57 -4.39 -8.12
CA LYS A 90 2.50 -3.49 -9.29
C LYS A 90 1.83 -2.13 -9.01
N SER A 91 0.95 -2.03 -8.01
CA SER A 91 0.34 -0.74 -7.61
C SER A 91 1.38 0.28 -7.15
N ASN A 92 2.46 -0.17 -6.48
CA ASN A 92 3.56 0.68 -6.08
C ASN A 92 4.41 1.12 -7.29
N LEU A 93 4.62 0.25 -8.28
CA LEU A 93 5.28 0.63 -9.53
C LEU A 93 4.45 1.66 -10.31
N HIS A 94 3.14 1.49 -10.36
CA HIS A 94 2.25 2.48 -10.96
C HIS A 94 2.31 3.81 -10.20
N ALA A 95 2.36 3.77 -8.86
CA ALA A 95 2.46 4.97 -8.04
C ALA A 95 3.78 5.74 -8.31
N ILE A 96 4.92 5.05 -8.48
CA ILE A 96 6.19 5.68 -8.87
C ILE A 96 6.03 6.46 -10.19
N ILE A 97 5.42 5.82 -11.19
CA ILE A 97 5.21 6.44 -12.51
C ILE A 97 4.26 7.63 -12.41
N MET A 98 3.15 7.48 -11.68
CA MET A 98 2.11 8.50 -11.56
C MET A 98 2.58 9.72 -10.77
N THR A 99 3.41 9.53 -9.76
CA THR A 99 3.96 10.62 -8.93
C THR A 99 5.21 11.27 -9.53
N GLY A 100 5.84 10.62 -10.52
CA GLY A 100 7.13 11.10 -11.07
C GLY A 100 8.30 10.96 -10.09
N ALA A 101 8.21 10.02 -9.16
CA ALA A 101 9.26 9.75 -8.17
C ALA A 101 10.49 9.07 -8.79
N ILE A 102 11.63 9.23 -8.13
CA ILE A 102 12.89 8.58 -8.50
C ILE A 102 13.12 7.39 -7.56
N PRO A 103 12.95 6.14 -8.05
CA PRO A 103 13.05 4.97 -7.20
C PRO A 103 14.49 4.52 -6.94
N VAL A 104 14.72 4.10 -5.69
CA VAL A 104 15.88 3.35 -5.22
C VAL A 104 15.40 2.00 -4.74
N PHE A 105 15.79 0.93 -5.42
CA PHE A 105 15.26 -0.41 -5.11
C PHE A 105 16.13 -1.16 -4.11
N MET A 106 15.49 -1.70 -3.08
CA MET A 106 16.04 -2.74 -2.21
C MET A 106 15.87 -4.10 -2.88
N LYS A 107 16.92 -4.90 -2.93
CA LYS A 107 16.92 -6.16 -3.66
C LYS A 107 16.77 -7.35 -2.72
N PRO A 108 15.72 -8.18 -2.88
CA PRO A 108 15.59 -9.42 -2.16
C PRO A 108 16.63 -10.45 -2.63
N THR A 109 16.93 -11.41 -1.79
CA THR A 109 17.70 -12.60 -2.14
C THR A 109 16.90 -13.52 -3.06
N ARG A 110 17.59 -14.49 -3.66
CA ARG A 110 16.97 -15.63 -4.36
C ARG A 110 17.72 -16.92 -4.02
N ASN A 111 16.97 -18.00 -3.91
CA ASN A 111 17.57 -19.32 -3.78
C ASN A 111 18.02 -19.87 -5.15
N HIS A 112 18.61 -21.08 -5.17
CA HIS A 112 19.09 -21.70 -6.40
C HIS A 112 17.97 -22.07 -7.40
N PHE A 113 16.71 -22.12 -6.98
CA PHE A 113 15.55 -22.30 -7.85
C PHE A 113 14.99 -20.95 -8.37
N GLY A 114 15.57 -19.82 -7.95
CA GLY A 114 15.09 -18.48 -8.31
C GLY A 114 13.93 -17.96 -7.48
N ILE A 115 13.51 -18.69 -6.43
CA ILE A 115 12.46 -18.27 -5.50
C ILE A 115 12.96 -17.05 -4.72
N ILE A 116 12.10 -16.04 -4.61
CA ILE A 116 12.42 -14.78 -3.94
C ILE A 116 12.44 -15.02 -2.43
N GLY A 117 13.54 -14.62 -1.81
CA GLY A 117 13.74 -14.65 -0.37
C GLY A 117 13.65 -13.26 0.26
N PRO A 118 14.08 -13.10 1.52
CA PRO A 118 14.06 -11.83 2.20
C PRO A 118 15.04 -10.82 1.60
N ILE A 119 14.75 -9.55 1.78
CA ILE A 119 15.71 -8.47 1.61
C ILE A 119 16.72 -8.57 2.76
N PRO A 120 18.03 -8.63 2.46
CA PRO A 120 19.04 -8.67 3.51
C PRO A 120 18.97 -7.44 4.43
N LYS A 121 19.25 -7.63 5.73
CA LYS A 121 19.24 -6.54 6.70
C LYS A 121 20.14 -5.36 6.27
N SER A 122 21.27 -5.64 5.63
CA SER A 122 22.20 -4.64 5.12
C SER A 122 21.61 -3.71 4.05
N GLU A 123 20.55 -4.12 3.35
CA GLU A 123 19.86 -3.28 2.37
C GLU A 123 19.08 -2.11 3.02
N PHE A 124 18.73 -2.26 4.32
CA PHE A 124 18.04 -1.23 5.09
C PHE A 124 19.00 -0.25 5.80
N GLU A 125 20.31 -0.49 5.72
CA GLU A 125 21.28 0.43 6.31
C GLU A 125 21.29 1.76 5.52
N PRO A 126 21.30 2.93 6.19
CA PRO A 126 21.34 4.23 5.53
C PRO A 126 22.50 4.39 4.54
N ASP A 127 23.67 3.83 4.84
CA ASP A 127 24.82 3.88 3.93
C ASP A 127 24.64 3.06 2.68
N ALA A 128 23.98 1.90 2.77
CA ALA A 128 23.63 1.10 1.59
C ALA A 128 22.63 1.83 0.68
N ILE A 129 21.66 2.50 1.27
CA ILE A 129 20.69 3.33 0.54
C ILE A 129 21.40 4.52 -0.11
N ARG A 130 22.29 5.23 0.60
CA ARG A 130 23.12 6.32 0.04
C ARG A 130 23.98 5.87 -1.13
N ALA A 131 24.60 4.70 -1.04
CA ALA A 131 25.38 4.13 -2.14
C ALA A 131 24.52 3.88 -3.38
N LYS A 132 23.28 3.42 -3.20
CA LYS A 132 22.33 3.23 -4.31
C LYS A 132 21.83 4.55 -4.90
N ILE A 133 21.62 5.57 -4.08
CA ILE A 133 21.31 6.93 -4.53
C ILE A 133 22.46 7.46 -5.40
N ALA A 134 23.70 7.31 -4.94
CA ALA A 134 24.90 7.73 -5.69
C ALA A 134 25.04 7.01 -7.04
N ALA A 135 24.65 5.74 -7.09
CA ALA A 135 24.72 4.93 -8.31
C ALA A 135 23.51 5.13 -9.24
N ASN A 136 22.49 5.88 -8.84
CA ASN A 136 21.28 6.06 -9.64
C ASN A 136 21.53 7.05 -10.80
N PRO A 137 21.36 6.62 -12.06
CA PRO A 137 21.63 7.48 -13.21
C PRO A 137 20.72 8.71 -13.30
N LEU A 138 19.53 8.65 -12.69
CA LEU A 138 18.58 9.79 -12.63
C LEU A 138 19.00 10.85 -11.61
N LEU A 139 19.95 10.53 -10.71
CA LEU A 139 20.46 11.42 -9.67
C LEU A 139 21.91 11.85 -9.93
N LYS A 140 22.37 11.75 -11.17
CA LYS A 140 23.73 12.13 -11.55
C LYS A 140 24.02 13.60 -11.20
N GLY A 141 25.04 13.83 -10.38
CA GLY A 141 25.43 15.17 -9.92
C GLY A 141 24.74 15.65 -8.65
N VAL A 142 23.84 14.85 -8.09
CA VAL A 142 23.23 15.12 -6.78
C VAL A 142 24.11 14.55 -5.69
N ASP A 143 24.35 15.33 -4.63
CA ASP A 143 25.08 14.87 -3.43
C ASP A 143 24.20 13.90 -2.62
N PRO A 144 24.54 12.60 -2.53
CA PRO A 144 23.70 11.62 -1.85
C PRO A 144 23.54 11.90 -0.35
N SER A 145 24.45 12.63 0.27
CA SER A 145 24.39 12.97 1.69
C SER A 145 23.28 13.99 2.01
N LYS A 146 22.86 14.75 1.00
CA LYS A 146 21.79 15.77 1.11
C LYS A 146 20.42 15.24 0.70
N VAL A 147 20.36 14.00 0.20
CA VAL A 147 19.09 13.37 -0.20
C VAL A 147 18.47 12.67 1.00
N LYS A 148 17.28 13.10 1.39
CA LYS A 148 16.44 12.39 2.34
C LYS A 148 15.31 11.70 1.56
N PRO A 149 15.21 10.36 1.58
CA PRO A 149 14.11 9.68 0.92
C PRO A 149 12.76 10.08 1.51
N ARG A 150 11.81 10.39 0.63
CA ARG A 150 10.47 10.84 1.03
C ARG A 150 9.64 9.73 1.63
N ILE A 151 9.69 8.54 1.07
CA ILE A 151 8.96 7.36 1.51
C ILE A 151 9.81 6.11 1.31
N MET A 152 9.71 5.18 2.25
CA MET A 152 10.13 3.79 2.04
C MET A 152 8.89 2.90 2.03
N THR A 153 8.69 2.19 0.91
CA THR A 153 7.60 1.24 0.77
C THR A 153 8.13 -0.19 0.78
N LEU A 154 7.62 -0.99 1.69
CA LEU A 154 7.97 -2.40 1.85
C LEU A 154 6.71 -3.28 1.81
N THR A 155 6.76 -4.36 1.04
CA THR A 155 5.79 -5.45 1.17
C THR A 155 6.11 -6.22 2.45
N GLN A 156 5.36 -5.97 3.52
CA GLN A 156 5.65 -6.50 4.86
C GLN A 156 5.51 -8.01 4.91
N SER A 157 4.52 -8.56 4.20
CA SER A 157 4.30 -9.99 4.06
C SER A 157 4.22 -10.36 2.58
N THR A 158 5.12 -11.23 2.12
CA THR A 158 5.24 -11.59 0.71
C THR A 158 4.48 -12.87 0.36
N TYR A 159 4.20 -13.08 -0.93
CA TYR A 159 3.63 -14.33 -1.43
C TYR A 159 4.49 -15.56 -1.14
N ASP A 160 5.80 -15.36 -0.97
CA ASP A 160 6.78 -16.41 -0.70
C ASP A 160 6.92 -16.72 0.80
N GLY A 161 6.07 -16.12 1.65
CA GLY A 161 6.02 -16.36 3.09
C GLY A 161 7.07 -15.62 3.91
N VAL A 162 7.71 -14.60 3.36
CA VAL A 162 8.61 -13.71 4.12
C VAL A 162 7.78 -12.68 4.87
N ILE A 163 8.03 -12.56 6.18
CA ILE A 163 7.43 -11.53 7.04
C ILE A 163 8.56 -10.71 7.65
N TYR A 164 8.46 -9.38 7.53
CA TYR A 164 9.45 -8.46 8.09
C TYR A 164 9.02 -7.93 9.45
N ASN A 165 9.97 -7.81 10.36
CA ASN A 165 9.75 -7.12 11.63
C ASN A 165 9.77 -5.62 11.41
N THR A 166 8.59 -4.99 11.46
CA THR A 166 8.39 -3.57 11.17
C THR A 166 9.09 -2.66 12.19
N GLU A 167 9.11 -3.06 13.47
CA GLU A 167 9.78 -2.29 14.52
C GLU A 167 11.30 -2.24 14.30
N THR A 168 11.91 -3.35 13.94
CA THR A 168 13.35 -3.39 13.60
C THR A 168 13.65 -2.45 12.44
N ILE A 169 12.85 -2.47 11.39
CA ILE A 169 13.04 -1.61 10.21
C ILE A 169 12.83 -0.14 10.57
N LYS A 170 11.79 0.16 11.35
CA LYS A 170 11.54 1.50 11.86
C LYS A 170 12.76 2.04 12.59
N ASN A 171 13.33 1.25 13.52
CA ASN A 171 14.49 1.66 14.30
C ASN A 171 15.75 1.87 13.43
N MET A 172 15.93 1.08 12.36
CA MET A 172 17.06 1.22 11.43
C MET A 172 16.97 2.48 10.57
N LEU A 173 15.77 2.93 10.24
CA LEU A 173 15.50 4.03 9.31
C LEU A 173 15.01 5.31 10.03
N ASP A 174 15.00 5.31 11.36
CA ASP A 174 14.55 6.45 12.14
C ASP A 174 15.32 7.73 11.76
N GLY A 175 14.55 8.78 11.49
CA GLY A 175 15.08 10.08 11.04
C GLY A 175 15.70 10.10 9.64
N TYR A 176 15.93 8.94 9.00
CA TYR A 176 16.53 8.85 7.66
C TYR A 176 15.51 8.95 6.54
N VAL A 177 14.31 8.42 6.72
CA VAL A 177 13.19 8.48 5.78
C VAL A 177 12.06 9.29 6.39
N ASP A 178 11.34 10.08 5.59
CA ASP A 178 10.21 10.88 6.12
C ASP A 178 9.00 10.01 6.46
N THR A 179 8.69 9.02 5.64
CA THR A 179 7.51 8.15 5.79
C THR A 179 7.88 6.69 5.60
N LEU A 180 7.47 5.83 6.53
CA LEU A 180 7.50 4.38 6.37
C LEU A 180 6.11 3.89 5.98
N HIS A 181 6.03 3.18 4.86
CA HIS A 181 4.81 2.61 4.33
C HIS A 181 4.96 1.09 4.21
N PHE A 182 4.17 0.36 4.97
CA PHE A 182 4.12 -1.10 4.93
C PHE A 182 2.86 -1.54 4.17
N ASP A 183 3.08 -2.28 3.07
CA ASP A 183 2.01 -2.92 2.31
C ASP A 183 1.72 -4.28 2.97
N GLU A 184 0.62 -4.35 3.70
CA GLU A 184 0.18 -5.50 4.48
C GLU A 184 -1.07 -6.15 3.87
N ALA A 185 -1.19 -6.16 2.56
CA ALA A 185 -2.35 -6.70 1.85
C ALA A 185 -2.66 -8.16 2.23
N TRP A 186 -1.67 -8.94 2.68
CA TRP A 186 -1.79 -10.37 2.93
C TRP A 186 -2.02 -10.75 4.39
N LEU A 187 -1.35 -10.13 5.33
CA LEU A 187 -1.37 -10.53 6.74
C LEU A 187 -1.46 -9.31 7.67
N PRO A 188 -2.49 -8.46 7.52
CA PRO A 188 -2.59 -7.24 8.33
C PRO A 188 -2.90 -7.52 9.81
N HIS A 189 -3.14 -8.77 10.15
CA HIS A 189 -3.52 -9.23 11.51
C HIS A 189 -2.44 -10.08 12.18
N ALA A 190 -1.27 -10.27 11.57
CA ALA A 190 -0.18 -11.10 12.07
C ALA A 190 0.94 -10.29 12.72
#